data_106afb9dabe6d5fe515c508fcb93d80e
#
_entry.id   106afb9dabe6d5fe515c508fcb93d80e
#
_cell.length_a   1.000
_cell.length_b   1.000
_cell.length_c   1.000
_cell.angle_alpha   90.00
_cell.angle_beta   90.00
_cell.angle_gamma   90.00
#
_symmetry.space_group_name_H-M   'P 1'
#
loop_
_entity.id
_entity.type
_entity.pdbx_description
1 polymer ?
#
loop_
_entity_poly.entity_id
_entity_poly.type
_entity_poly.pdbx_seq_one_letter_code
_entity_poly.pdbx_strand_id
1 'polypeptide(L)'
;MNIGNVWRKGLLLGILLLLALVGSAQAEGFQVRVEKDIIGFDENQITVETDQTGLLTLTLSDNYGTYRTITREAKRGTTTFMWDGLGENEERLPSGSYTLHALLVTARGNQETQINVTVGKAKQALLFALRSSDTLYLDTDDWFCEAKPVRTGAVVMDIYAADDLNTKLDTLKKTFGSTTKVSWNGRVKGKKVAEGDYLLRFYAESNPAYVRDVRVTVKEGARPVIPVAETGSIMPTWDMDDAAMWDMMMKPSVVVDIAAVSHQKVYDKPSTNGKALGTLHGQSQGIEVMKVEGGWAYIGAWQHESGGYIEGWVPMKRLKTVTPNSDFGLLVDKQTQRMKVFYRGKCITTLTISTGLAGKNRLIRETAAGGGAFFCARPRR
;
A
#
# COMPACT_ATOMS: atom_id res chain seq x y z
N MET A 1 24.69 -68.76 -17.05
CA MET A 1 23.76 -68.19 -16.07
C MET A 1 24.32 -66.79 -15.60
N ASN A 2 23.70 -65.72 -16.01
CA ASN A 2 24.33 -64.39 -16.05
C ASN A 2 23.86 -63.57 -14.84
N ILE A 3 24.68 -63.51 -13.78
CA ILE A 3 24.38 -62.91 -12.49
C ILE A 3 24.57 -61.34 -12.52
N GLY A 4 24.98 -60.80 -13.67
CA GLY A 4 25.34 -59.38 -13.80
C GLY A 4 24.18 -58.37 -13.92
N ASN A 5 22.94 -58.81 -14.16
CA ASN A 5 21.83 -57.90 -14.49
C ASN A 5 20.86 -57.58 -13.34
N VAL A 6 21.01 -58.20 -12.19
CA VAL A 6 20.09 -57.98 -11.03
C VAL A 6 20.57 -56.81 -10.18
N TRP A 7 21.89 -56.55 -10.13
CA TRP A 7 22.45 -55.45 -9.31
C TRP A 7 22.32 -54.09 -9.94
N ARG A 8 22.22 -53.97 -11.27
CA ARG A 8 22.02 -52.70 -11.95
C ARG A 8 20.60 -52.15 -11.84
N LYS A 9 19.59 -53.00 -11.69
CA LYS A 9 18.19 -52.55 -11.50
C LYS A 9 17.89 -52.17 -10.06
N GLY A 10 18.55 -52.74 -9.07
CA GLY A 10 18.42 -52.35 -7.65
C GLY A 10 19.06 -51.03 -7.33
N LEU A 11 20.20 -50.68 -7.97
CA LEU A 11 20.89 -49.43 -7.75
C LEU A 11 20.16 -48.22 -8.38
N LEU A 12 19.50 -48.43 -9.54
CA LEU A 12 18.69 -47.37 -10.19
C LEU A 12 17.39 -47.10 -9.46
N LEU A 13 16.77 -48.11 -8.83
CA LEU A 13 15.57 -47.91 -8.00
C LEU A 13 15.91 -47.21 -6.66
N GLY A 14 17.08 -47.49 -6.08
CA GLY A 14 17.54 -46.80 -4.84
C GLY A 14 17.87 -45.32 -5.06
N ILE A 15 18.43 -44.96 -6.22
CA ILE A 15 18.75 -43.59 -6.58
C ILE A 15 17.48 -42.80 -6.96
N LEU A 16 16.48 -43.43 -7.58
CA LEU A 16 15.19 -42.78 -7.86
C LEU A 16 14.34 -42.58 -6.60
N LEU A 17 14.48 -43.42 -5.58
CA LEU A 17 13.79 -43.21 -4.28
C LEU A 17 14.48 -42.16 -3.39
N LEU A 18 15.78 -41.92 -3.57
CA LEU A 18 16.48 -40.87 -2.84
C LEU A 18 16.27 -39.46 -3.43
N LEU A 19 15.90 -39.34 -4.71
CA LEU A 19 15.59 -38.06 -5.35
C LEU A 19 14.14 -37.63 -5.15
N ALA A 20 13.28 -38.47 -4.61
CA ALA A 20 11.89 -38.14 -4.25
C ALA A 20 11.72 -37.65 -2.79
N LEU A 21 12.82 -37.53 -2.02
CA LEU A 21 12.83 -37.09 -0.62
C LEU A 21 13.52 -35.75 -0.39
N VAL A 22 13.69 -34.95 -1.43
CA VAL A 22 13.86 -33.48 -1.24
C VAL A 22 12.48 -32.86 -1.16
N GLY A 23 11.64 -33.40 -0.27
CA GLY A 23 10.51 -32.70 0.27
C GLY A 23 11.07 -31.56 1.10
N SER A 24 10.68 -30.33 0.77
CA SER A 24 10.86 -29.15 1.60
C SER A 24 10.62 -29.56 3.06
N ALA A 25 11.64 -29.45 3.90
CA ALA A 25 11.46 -29.55 5.35
C ALA A 25 10.57 -28.40 5.75
N GLN A 26 9.26 -28.63 5.81
CA GLN A 26 8.33 -27.74 6.44
C GLN A 26 8.72 -27.72 7.93
N ALA A 27 9.09 -26.57 8.43
CA ALA A 27 9.31 -26.38 9.85
C ALA A 27 8.03 -26.81 10.58
N GLU A 28 8.14 -27.79 11.49
CA GLU A 28 7.01 -28.16 12.35
C GLU A 28 6.52 -26.91 13.05
N GLY A 29 5.24 -26.56 12.87
CA GLY A 29 4.59 -25.42 13.52
C GLY A 29 4.46 -24.14 12.71
N PHE A 30 4.95 -24.07 11.44
CA PHE A 30 4.74 -22.94 10.56
C PHE A 30 4.33 -23.38 9.16
N GLN A 31 3.09 -23.11 8.77
CA GLN A 31 2.53 -23.53 7.49
C GLN A 31 1.78 -22.39 6.80
N VAL A 32 1.86 -22.36 5.47
CA VAL A 32 1.09 -21.46 4.63
C VAL A 32 0.25 -22.28 3.65
N ARG A 33 -1.01 -21.91 3.53
CA ARG A 33 -1.97 -22.52 2.59
C ARG A 33 -2.69 -21.44 1.81
N VAL A 34 -3.02 -21.72 0.59
CA VAL A 34 -3.85 -20.90 -0.28
C VAL A 34 -5.12 -21.68 -0.58
N GLU A 35 -6.28 -21.03 -0.43
CA GLU A 35 -7.58 -21.71 -0.59
C GLU A 35 -7.80 -22.23 -2.03
N LYS A 36 -7.29 -21.49 -3.01
CA LYS A 36 -7.43 -21.83 -4.44
C LYS A 36 -6.05 -22.01 -5.08
N ASP A 37 -5.86 -23.06 -5.83
CA ASP A 37 -4.62 -23.31 -6.58
C ASP A 37 -4.39 -22.26 -7.69
N ILE A 38 -5.48 -21.71 -8.24
CA ILE A 38 -5.45 -20.68 -9.26
C ILE A 38 -6.10 -19.43 -8.71
N ILE A 39 -5.30 -18.38 -8.54
CA ILE A 39 -5.75 -17.09 -8.08
C ILE A 39 -6.27 -16.32 -9.30
N GLY A 40 -7.57 -16.01 -9.27
CA GLY A 40 -8.22 -15.13 -10.23
C GLY A 40 -8.30 -13.69 -9.69
N PHE A 41 -9.38 -12.99 -10.05
CA PHE A 41 -9.72 -11.68 -9.48
C PHE A 41 -10.56 -11.76 -8.21
N ASP A 42 -11.01 -12.95 -7.86
CA ASP A 42 -11.68 -13.19 -6.60
C ASP A 42 -10.64 -13.10 -5.48
N GLU A 43 -11.01 -12.50 -4.37
CA GLU A 43 -10.19 -12.56 -3.17
C GLU A 43 -9.86 -14.02 -2.86
N ASN A 44 -8.59 -14.33 -2.77
CA ASN A 44 -8.14 -15.64 -2.36
C ASN A 44 -7.64 -15.58 -0.93
N GLN A 45 -8.12 -16.51 -0.12
CA GLN A 45 -7.70 -16.61 1.26
C GLN A 45 -6.34 -17.30 1.35
N ILE A 46 -5.38 -16.61 1.96
CA ILE A 46 -4.09 -17.15 2.37
C ILE A 46 -4.19 -17.39 3.87
N THR A 47 -3.99 -18.63 4.29
CA THR A 47 -4.02 -19.04 5.69
C THR A 47 -2.60 -19.36 6.15
N VAL A 48 -2.18 -18.73 7.24
CA VAL A 48 -0.90 -18.98 7.89
C VAL A 48 -1.16 -19.56 9.27
N GLU A 49 -0.64 -20.74 9.53
CA GLU A 49 -0.70 -21.41 10.82
C GLU A 49 0.67 -21.33 11.48
N THR A 50 0.74 -20.88 12.73
CA THR A 50 1.99 -20.78 13.49
C THR A 50 1.79 -21.09 14.97
N ASP A 51 2.79 -21.70 15.58
CA ASP A 51 2.87 -21.96 17.03
C ASP A 51 3.49 -20.79 17.82
N GLN A 52 3.93 -19.73 17.13
CA GLN A 52 4.61 -18.57 17.71
C GLN A 52 3.95 -17.25 17.27
N THR A 53 4.13 -16.24 18.12
CA THR A 53 3.79 -14.85 17.76
C THR A 53 5.03 -14.18 17.18
N GLY A 54 4.85 -13.42 16.08
CA GLY A 54 5.96 -12.74 15.42
C GLY A 54 5.52 -11.82 14.30
N LEU A 55 6.49 -11.20 13.64
CA LEU A 55 6.26 -10.38 12.45
C LEU A 55 6.29 -11.30 11.23
N LEU A 56 5.15 -11.43 10.57
CA LEU A 56 4.98 -12.21 9.36
C LEU A 56 5.11 -11.32 8.13
N THR A 57 5.96 -11.71 7.19
CA THR A 57 6.08 -11.13 5.87
C THR A 57 5.76 -12.17 4.81
N LEU A 58 4.75 -11.88 3.98
CA LEU A 58 4.40 -12.66 2.80
C LEU A 58 4.92 -11.93 1.57
N THR A 59 5.73 -12.58 0.75
CA THR A 59 6.31 -12.02 -0.47
C THR A 59 5.93 -12.85 -1.66
N LEU A 60 5.27 -12.24 -2.63
CA LEU A 60 4.94 -12.85 -3.91
C LEU A 60 5.97 -12.45 -4.95
N SER A 61 6.61 -13.42 -5.56
CA SER A 61 7.71 -13.20 -6.52
C SER A 61 7.72 -14.26 -7.63
N ASP A 62 8.48 -13.97 -8.69
CA ASP A 62 8.92 -14.94 -9.69
C ASP A 62 10.42 -14.73 -9.99
N ASN A 63 10.91 -15.32 -11.08
CA ASN A 63 12.30 -15.18 -11.50
C ASN A 63 12.69 -13.75 -11.95
N TYR A 64 11.70 -12.88 -12.15
CA TYR A 64 11.92 -11.51 -12.64
C TYR A 64 11.85 -10.46 -11.53
N GLY A 65 11.20 -10.76 -10.41
CA GLY A 65 11.12 -9.84 -9.30
C GLY A 65 10.03 -10.13 -8.27
N THR A 66 9.93 -9.20 -7.32
CA THR A 66 8.89 -9.19 -6.30
C THR A 66 7.72 -8.29 -6.75
N TYR A 67 6.51 -8.81 -6.63
CA TYR A 67 5.29 -8.14 -7.08
C TYR A 67 4.41 -7.64 -5.95
N ARG A 68 4.44 -8.33 -4.81
CA ARG A 68 3.64 -7.95 -3.63
C ARG A 68 4.35 -8.34 -2.35
N THR A 69 4.30 -7.46 -1.35
CA THR A 69 4.75 -7.75 0.01
C THR A 69 3.66 -7.35 1.00
N ILE A 70 3.31 -8.26 1.90
CA ILE A 70 2.34 -8.02 2.97
C ILE A 70 3.03 -8.32 4.29
N THR A 71 3.12 -7.32 5.18
CA THR A 71 3.72 -7.50 6.51
C THR A 71 2.68 -7.23 7.58
N ARG A 72 2.52 -8.17 8.51
CA ARG A 72 1.60 -8.07 9.65
C ARG A 72 2.12 -8.84 10.84
N GLU A 73 1.62 -8.48 12.02
CA GLU A 73 1.78 -9.30 13.21
C GLU A 73 0.95 -10.59 13.06
N ALA A 74 1.60 -11.74 13.23
CA ALA A 74 0.94 -13.04 13.35
C ALA A 74 0.94 -13.47 14.81
N LYS A 75 -0.22 -13.91 15.31
CA LYS A 75 -0.37 -14.50 16.63
C LYS A 75 -0.32 -16.01 16.53
N ARG A 76 0.02 -16.67 17.64
CA ARG A 76 -0.07 -18.13 17.73
C ARG A 76 -1.46 -18.60 17.33
N GLY A 77 -1.53 -19.60 16.46
CA GLY A 77 -2.75 -20.10 15.83
C GLY A 77 -2.82 -19.74 14.36
N THR A 78 -4.00 -19.43 13.87
CA THR A 78 -4.29 -19.17 12.46
C THR A 78 -4.41 -17.68 12.21
N THR A 79 -3.69 -17.17 11.22
CA THR A 79 -3.82 -15.81 10.68
C THR A 79 -4.25 -15.90 9.22
N THR A 80 -5.30 -15.15 8.86
CA THR A 80 -5.86 -15.16 7.51
C THR A 80 -5.63 -13.83 6.81
N PHE A 81 -5.25 -13.90 5.54
CA PHE A 81 -5.07 -12.76 4.64
C PHE A 81 -5.96 -12.95 3.43
N MET A 82 -6.56 -11.88 2.95
CA MET A 82 -7.24 -11.87 1.67
C MET A 82 -6.34 -11.23 0.62
N TRP A 83 -6.18 -11.89 -0.52
CA TRP A 83 -5.42 -11.37 -1.64
C TRP A 83 -6.24 -11.42 -2.93
N ASP A 84 -6.29 -10.32 -3.62
CA ASP A 84 -7.09 -10.08 -4.83
C ASP A 84 -6.35 -10.39 -6.14
N GLY A 85 -5.16 -10.99 -6.07
CA GLY A 85 -4.34 -11.30 -7.24
C GLY A 85 -3.65 -10.09 -7.86
N LEU A 86 -3.64 -8.94 -7.17
CA LEU A 86 -2.98 -7.73 -7.63
C LEU A 86 -1.58 -7.58 -7.03
N GLY A 87 -0.70 -6.88 -7.74
CA GLY A 87 0.62 -6.49 -7.28
C GLY A 87 0.61 -5.32 -6.30
N GLU A 88 1.80 -4.81 -5.96
CA GLU A 88 2.00 -3.74 -4.97
C GLU A 88 1.26 -2.44 -5.36
N ASN A 89 1.25 -2.11 -6.65
CA ASN A 89 0.60 -0.91 -7.17
C ASN A 89 -0.83 -1.18 -7.68
N GLU A 90 -1.49 -2.22 -7.16
CA GLU A 90 -2.81 -2.68 -7.62
C GLU A 90 -2.83 -3.02 -9.12
N GLU A 91 -1.66 -3.23 -9.72
CA GLU A 91 -1.55 -3.70 -11.09
C GLU A 91 -1.94 -5.17 -11.16
N ARG A 92 -2.53 -5.54 -12.30
CA ARG A 92 -2.81 -6.93 -12.59
C ARG A 92 -1.50 -7.69 -12.82
N LEU A 93 -1.30 -8.77 -12.11
CA LEU A 93 -0.18 -9.65 -12.39
C LEU A 93 -0.40 -10.42 -13.70
N PRO A 94 0.63 -10.62 -14.51
CA PRO A 94 0.59 -11.55 -15.63
C PRO A 94 0.12 -12.93 -15.19
N SER A 95 -0.62 -13.65 -16.04
CA SER A 95 -0.92 -15.05 -15.74
C SER A 95 0.36 -15.90 -15.81
N GLY A 96 0.55 -16.71 -14.79
CA GLY A 96 1.78 -17.50 -14.65
C GLY A 96 1.92 -18.12 -13.28
N SER A 97 3.04 -18.77 -13.06
CA SER A 97 3.41 -19.36 -11.77
C SER A 97 4.28 -18.38 -10.98
N TYR A 98 3.97 -18.24 -9.72
CA TYR A 98 4.65 -17.38 -8.75
C TYR A 98 4.99 -18.19 -7.51
N THR A 99 5.96 -17.73 -6.74
CA THR A 99 6.30 -18.24 -5.43
C THR A 99 5.76 -17.30 -4.37
N LEU A 100 4.95 -17.81 -3.46
CA LEU A 100 4.57 -17.11 -2.23
C LEU A 100 5.52 -17.57 -1.12
N HIS A 101 6.44 -16.71 -0.74
CA HIS A 101 7.38 -16.92 0.36
C HIS A 101 6.82 -16.28 1.63
N ALA A 102 6.85 -17.01 2.74
CA ALA A 102 6.44 -16.54 4.04
C ALA A 102 7.63 -16.60 5.01
N LEU A 103 7.95 -15.47 5.61
CA LEU A 103 8.96 -15.30 6.66
C LEU A 103 8.27 -14.86 7.94
N LEU A 104 8.41 -15.63 9.01
CA LEU A 104 7.96 -15.27 10.34
C LEU A 104 9.19 -15.02 11.23
N VAL A 105 9.35 -13.77 11.65
CA VAL A 105 10.40 -13.34 12.58
C VAL A 105 9.86 -13.37 14.00
N THR A 106 10.41 -14.22 14.86
CA THR A 106 9.96 -14.40 16.24
C THR A 106 11.10 -14.17 17.23
N ALA A 107 10.78 -14.11 18.51
CA ALA A 107 11.79 -14.04 19.57
C ALA A 107 12.68 -15.30 19.67
N ARG A 108 12.25 -16.42 19.08
CA ARG A 108 13.00 -17.69 19.08
C ARG A 108 13.79 -17.94 17.80
N GLY A 109 13.70 -17.03 16.83
CA GLY A 109 14.35 -17.12 15.52
C GLY A 109 13.37 -17.00 14.38
N ASN A 110 13.87 -17.12 13.16
CA ASN A 110 13.09 -17.00 11.93
C ASN A 110 12.56 -18.38 11.51
N GLN A 111 11.33 -18.39 11.03
CA GLN A 111 10.72 -19.54 10.35
C GLN A 111 10.36 -19.12 8.93
N GLU A 112 10.64 -19.97 7.95
CA GLU A 112 10.39 -19.70 6.54
C GLU A 112 9.69 -20.88 5.89
N THR A 113 8.78 -20.58 4.97
CA THR A 113 8.16 -21.56 4.08
C THR A 113 7.81 -20.90 2.76
N GLN A 114 7.65 -21.70 1.72
CA GLN A 114 7.21 -21.21 0.43
C GLN A 114 6.26 -22.19 -0.24
N ILE A 115 5.33 -21.65 -1.01
CA ILE A 115 4.41 -22.41 -1.85
C ILE A 115 4.34 -21.80 -3.24
N ASN A 116 4.06 -22.64 -4.23
CA ASN A 116 3.79 -22.17 -5.58
C ASN A 116 2.32 -21.79 -5.70
N VAL A 117 2.06 -20.66 -6.32
CA VAL A 117 0.72 -20.16 -6.64
C VAL A 117 0.62 -19.84 -8.12
N THR A 118 -0.52 -20.08 -8.72
CA THR A 118 -0.76 -19.76 -10.12
C THR A 118 -1.72 -18.59 -10.23
N VAL A 119 -1.30 -17.53 -10.92
CA VAL A 119 -2.20 -16.44 -11.30
C VAL A 119 -2.82 -16.78 -12.66
N GLY A 120 -4.14 -16.92 -12.67
CA GLY A 120 -4.90 -17.27 -13.87
C GLY A 120 -5.08 -16.09 -14.83
N LYS A 121 -5.54 -16.40 -16.06
CA LYS A 121 -5.95 -15.37 -17.02
C LYS A 121 -7.16 -14.62 -16.47
N ALA A 122 -6.97 -13.34 -16.27
CA ALA A 122 -8.04 -12.50 -15.82
C ALA A 122 -9.15 -12.38 -16.85
N LYS A 123 -10.35 -12.73 -16.46
CA LYS A 123 -11.55 -12.37 -17.19
C LYS A 123 -12.00 -10.99 -16.69
N GLN A 124 -11.50 -9.93 -17.33
CA GLN A 124 -12.03 -8.55 -17.29
C GLN A 124 -12.35 -8.00 -15.89
N ALA A 125 -11.35 -7.55 -15.16
CA ALA A 125 -11.55 -6.79 -13.94
C ALA A 125 -11.86 -5.33 -14.23
N LEU A 126 -12.59 -4.75 -13.30
CA LEU A 126 -12.77 -3.33 -13.21
C LEU A 126 -11.46 -2.70 -12.72
N LEU A 127 -10.87 -1.80 -13.48
CA LEU A 127 -9.67 -1.06 -13.09
C LEU A 127 -10.05 0.29 -12.50
N PHE A 128 -9.37 0.70 -11.44
CA PHE A 128 -9.47 2.05 -10.90
C PHE A 128 -8.33 2.91 -11.45
N ALA A 129 -8.68 4.02 -12.11
CA ALA A 129 -7.69 4.98 -12.58
C ALA A 129 -7.29 5.97 -11.49
N LEU A 130 -8.24 6.33 -10.65
CA LEU A 130 -8.05 7.24 -9.53
C LEU A 130 -9.12 6.94 -8.48
N ARG A 131 -8.75 6.82 -7.22
CA ARG A 131 -9.70 6.69 -6.13
C ARG A 131 -9.28 7.49 -4.89
N SER A 132 -10.25 7.81 -4.05
CA SER A 132 -10.02 8.38 -2.72
C SER A 132 -9.16 7.43 -1.87
N SER A 133 -8.56 7.97 -0.83
CA SER A 133 -8.01 7.17 0.27
C SER A 133 -9.11 6.41 0.99
N ASP A 134 -8.72 5.57 1.92
CA ASP A 134 -9.63 4.67 2.63
C ASP A 134 -10.37 5.34 3.80
N THR A 135 -10.46 6.68 3.80
CA THR A 135 -11.18 7.45 4.83
C THR A 135 -12.15 8.44 4.19
N LEU A 136 -13.36 8.52 4.74
CA LEU A 136 -14.42 9.44 4.36
C LEU A 136 -14.89 10.26 5.57
N TYR A 137 -14.84 11.59 5.49
CA TYR A 137 -15.38 12.49 6.50
C TYR A 137 -16.77 12.98 6.08
N LEU A 138 -17.80 12.68 6.88
CA LEU A 138 -19.21 12.85 6.52
C LEU A 138 -19.66 14.28 6.22
N ASP A 139 -18.96 15.28 6.75
CA ASP A 139 -19.35 16.67 6.58
C ASP A 139 -18.62 17.40 5.46
N THR A 140 -17.52 16.85 4.96
CA THR A 140 -16.69 17.54 3.97
C THR A 140 -16.36 16.73 2.73
N ASP A 141 -16.48 15.39 2.78
CA ASP A 141 -15.95 14.53 1.73
C ASP A 141 -17.03 13.76 0.98
N ASP A 142 -16.69 13.48 -0.28
CA ASP A 142 -17.25 12.37 -1.05
C ASP A 142 -16.11 11.38 -1.30
N TRP A 143 -16.31 10.14 -0.92
CA TRP A 143 -15.47 9.06 -1.41
C TRP A 143 -15.78 8.82 -2.90
N PHE A 144 -14.75 8.64 -3.71
CA PHE A 144 -14.95 8.45 -5.15
C PHE A 144 -13.90 7.51 -5.73
N CYS A 145 -14.25 6.90 -6.86
CA CYS A 145 -13.29 6.29 -7.77
C CYS A 145 -13.63 6.61 -9.23
N GLU A 146 -12.62 6.62 -10.08
CA GLU A 146 -12.76 6.63 -11.54
C GLU A 146 -12.52 5.22 -12.03
N ALA A 147 -13.59 4.53 -12.37
CA ALA A 147 -13.56 3.17 -12.84
C ALA A 147 -13.43 3.11 -14.37
N LYS A 148 -12.53 2.26 -14.84
CA LYS A 148 -12.37 1.92 -16.27
C LYS A 148 -12.83 0.49 -16.47
N PRO A 149 -13.99 0.25 -17.07
CA PRO A 149 -14.39 -1.09 -17.46
C PRO A 149 -13.63 -1.52 -18.70
N VAL A 150 -13.56 -2.82 -18.88
CA VAL A 150 -13.00 -3.39 -20.12
C VAL A 150 -14.01 -3.36 -21.26
N ARG A 151 -15.30 -3.20 -20.95
CA ARG A 151 -16.40 -3.05 -21.93
C ARG A 151 -17.32 -1.92 -21.54
N THR A 152 -18.03 -1.35 -22.51
CA THR A 152 -19.12 -0.40 -22.26
C THR A 152 -20.22 -1.04 -21.42
N GLY A 153 -20.83 -0.26 -20.53
CA GLY A 153 -21.91 -0.75 -19.66
C GLY A 153 -22.08 0.12 -18.43
N ALA A 154 -22.43 -0.50 -17.33
CA ALA A 154 -22.56 0.17 -16.05
C ALA A 154 -21.56 -0.40 -15.04
N VAL A 155 -21.03 0.48 -14.18
CA VAL A 155 -20.38 0.09 -12.91
C VAL A 155 -21.42 0.14 -11.83
N VAL A 156 -21.46 -0.91 -11.05
CA VAL A 156 -22.27 -1.04 -9.84
C VAL A 156 -21.34 -0.99 -8.63
N MET A 157 -21.76 -0.27 -7.60
CA MET A 157 -21.11 -0.23 -6.31
C MET A 157 -22.15 -0.57 -5.24
N ASP A 158 -22.04 -1.74 -4.65
CA ASP A 158 -22.83 -2.14 -3.50
C ASP A 158 -22.13 -1.72 -2.21
N ILE A 159 -22.90 -1.28 -1.23
CA ILE A 159 -22.42 -0.76 0.05
C ILE A 159 -22.85 -1.70 1.16
N TYR A 160 -21.90 -2.11 1.99
CA TYR A 160 -22.11 -2.98 3.16
C TYR A 160 -21.47 -2.34 4.40
N ALA A 161 -21.99 -2.64 5.60
CA ALA A 161 -21.21 -2.51 6.82
C ALA A 161 -20.11 -3.58 6.81
N ALA A 162 -18.89 -3.27 7.27
CA ALA A 162 -17.78 -4.22 7.17
C ALA A 162 -17.92 -5.44 8.08
N ASP A 163 -18.77 -5.35 9.09
CA ASP A 163 -19.11 -6.42 10.03
C ASP A 163 -20.33 -7.27 9.60
N ASP A 164 -21.11 -6.81 8.60
CA ASP A 164 -22.24 -7.54 8.03
C ASP A 164 -22.24 -7.49 6.50
N LEU A 165 -21.56 -8.43 5.88
CA LEU A 165 -21.48 -8.55 4.43
C LEU A 165 -22.69 -9.27 3.80
N ASN A 166 -23.62 -9.74 4.61
CA ASN A 166 -24.84 -10.40 4.13
C ASN A 166 -25.98 -9.40 3.87
N THR A 167 -25.94 -8.24 4.54
CA THR A 167 -26.96 -7.20 4.41
C THR A 167 -26.43 -6.05 3.58
N LYS A 168 -26.86 -5.97 2.32
CA LYS A 168 -26.56 -4.85 1.46
C LYS A 168 -27.35 -3.60 1.90
N LEU A 169 -26.64 -2.52 2.18
CA LEU A 169 -27.23 -1.27 2.65
C LEU A 169 -27.79 -0.43 1.50
N ASP A 170 -27.02 -0.32 0.40
CA ASP A 170 -27.42 0.47 -0.78
C ASP A 170 -26.68 -0.01 -2.03
N THR A 171 -27.12 0.46 -3.20
CA THR A 171 -26.49 0.21 -4.49
C THR A 171 -26.44 1.50 -5.30
N LEU A 172 -25.26 1.87 -5.73
CA LEU A 172 -25.05 2.97 -6.67
C LEU A 172 -24.64 2.41 -8.04
N LYS A 173 -25.30 2.90 -9.09
CA LYS A 173 -25.04 2.46 -10.46
C LYS A 173 -24.76 3.65 -11.36
N LYS A 174 -23.72 3.55 -12.18
CA LYS A 174 -23.37 4.55 -13.19
C LYS A 174 -23.13 3.88 -14.53
N THR A 175 -23.88 4.34 -15.54
CA THR A 175 -23.67 3.94 -16.94
C THR A 175 -22.63 4.85 -17.57
N PHE A 176 -21.75 4.31 -18.42
CA PHE A 176 -20.66 5.08 -19.00
C PHE A 176 -20.09 4.55 -20.30
N GLY A 177 -19.15 5.37 -20.86
CA GLY A 177 -18.28 5.01 -21.96
C GLY A 177 -16.91 4.49 -21.51
N SER A 178 -15.84 5.31 -21.59
CA SER A 178 -14.46 4.89 -21.32
C SER A 178 -14.06 4.96 -19.85
N THR A 179 -14.59 5.91 -19.07
CA THR A 179 -14.30 6.10 -17.65
C THR A 179 -15.51 6.69 -16.97
N THR A 180 -15.78 6.22 -15.74
CA THR A 180 -16.89 6.75 -14.95
C THR A 180 -16.44 7.02 -13.52
N LYS A 181 -16.79 8.20 -13.03
CA LYS A 181 -16.64 8.55 -11.64
C LYS A 181 -17.87 8.07 -10.87
N VAL A 182 -17.64 7.14 -9.95
CA VAL A 182 -18.61 6.72 -8.93
C VAL A 182 -18.24 7.38 -7.63
N SER A 183 -19.18 7.97 -6.92
CA SER A 183 -18.95 8.62 -5.63
C SER A 183 -20.02 8.27 -4.62
N TRP A 184 -19.62 8.22 -3.36
CA TRP A 184 -20.49 8.01 -2.20
C TRP A 184 -20.18 9.06 -1.13
N ASN A 185 -21.21 9.74 -0.66
CA ASN A 185 -21.12 10.81 0.35
C ASN A 185 -21.44 10.32 1.77
N GLY A 186 -21.29 9.03 2.04
CA GLY A 186 -21.60 8.46 3.35
C GLY A 186 -23.10 8.46 3.69
N ARG A 187 -23.97 8.43 2.68
CA ARG A 187 -25.42 8.34 2.90
C ARG A 187 -25.98 7.08 2.26
N VAL A 188 -26.93 6.49 2.97
CA VAL A 188 -27.75 5.36 2.53
C VAL A 188 -29.20 5.81 2.59
N LYS A 189 -29.91 5.74 1.46
CA LYS A 189 -31.32 6.21 1.37
C LYS A 189 -31.52 7.63 1.91
N GLY A 190 -30.54 8.52 1.68
CA GLY A 190 -30.57 9.92 2.08
C GLY A 190 -30.14 10.22 3.53
N LYS A 191 -29.97 9.20 4.39
CA LYS A 191 -29.52 9.34 5.78
C LYS A 191 -28.02 9.11 5.89
N LYS A 192 -27.32 9.91 6.70
CA LYS A 192 -25.92 9.66 7.04
C LYS A 192 -25.80 8.28 7.69
N VAL A 193 -24.77 7.53 7.30
CA VAL A 193 -24.38 6.30 7.98
C VAL A 193 -23.65 6.62 9.30
N ALA A 194 -23.56 5.67 10.20
CA ALA A 194 -22.79 5.79 11.43
C ALA A 194 -21.27 5.81 11.12
N GLU A 195 -20.46 6.33 12.04
CA GLU A 195 -19.02 6.15 12.03
C GLU A 195 -18.68 4.66 12.12
N GLY A 196 -17.69 4.21 11.33
CA GLY A 196 -17.28 2.81 11.28
C GLY A 196 -16.69 2.41 9.94
N ASP A 197 -16.43 1.13 9.80
CA ASP A 197 -15.87 0.56 8.58
C ASP A 197 -16.96 0.03 7.65
N TYR A 198 -16.81 0.33 6.38
CA TYR A 198 -17.72 -0.07 5.30
C TYR A 198 -16.96 -0.79 4.21
N LEU A 199 -17.64 -1.69 3.51
CA LEU A 199 -17.16 -2.33 2.31
C LEU A 199 -17.92 -1.79 1.10
N LEU A 200 -17.17 -1.25 0.14
CA LEU A 200 -17.67 -0.84 -1.17
C LEU A 200 -17.31 -1.91 -2.18
N ARG A 201 -18.29 -2.66 -2.66
CA ARG A 201 -18.12 -3.76 -3.61
C ARG A 201 -18.43 -3.31 -5.01
N PHE A 202 -17.44 -3.31 -5.87
CA PHE A 202 -17.55 -2.87 -7.25
C PHE A 202 -17.59 -4.06 -8.21
N TYR A 203 -18.42 -3.95 -9.23
CA TYR A 203 -18.42 -4.88 -10.36
C TYR A 203 -18.98 -4.21 -11.62
N ALA A 204 -18.61 -4.75 -12.79
CA ALA A 204 -19.28 -4.39 -14.03
C ALA A 204 -20.63 -5.14 -14.10
N GLU A 205 -21.71 -4.44 -14.42
CA GLU A 205 -23.04 -5.06 -14.51
C GLU A 205 -23.07 -6.23 -15.49
N SER A 206 -22.28 -6.14 -16.57
CA SER A 206 -22.12 -7.20 -17.57
C SER A 206 -21.39 -8.44 -17.05
N ASN A 207 -20.75 -8.36 -15.87
CA ASN A 207 -19.98 -9.44 -15.30
C ASN A 207 -19.92 -9.37 -13.76
N PRO A 208 -21.06 -9.61 -13.08
CA PRO A 208 -21.19 -9.43 -11.64
C PRO A 208 -20.40 -10.46 -10.82
N ALA A 209 -19.88 -11.51 -11.45
CA ALA A 209 -19.06 -12.52 -10.76
C ALA A 209 -17.65 -12.00 -10.42
N TYR A 210 -17.20 -10.91 -11.07
CA TYR A 210 -15.89 -10.32 -10.81
C TYR A 210 -16.04 -9.05 -10.00
N VAL A 211 -15.95 -9.21 -8.70
CA VAL A 211 -16.06 -8.12 -7.73
C VAL A 211 -14.68 -7.56 -7.39
N ARG A 212 -14.67 -6.30 -7.00
CA ARG A 212 -13.53 -5.63 -6.41
C ARG A 212 -13.99 -4.87 -5.17
N ASP A 213 -13.43 -5.24 -4.03
CA ASP A 213 -13.82 -4.71 -2.75
C ASP A 213 -12.84 -3.62 -2.28
N VAL A 214 -13.38 -2.54 -1.74
CA VAL A 214 -12.60 -1.46 -1.11
C VAL A 214 -13.18 -1.22 0.29
N ARG A 215 -12.34 -1.30 1.31
CA ARG A 215 -12.71 -0.92 2.67
C ARG A 215 -12.57 0.58 2.84
N VAL A 216 -13.54 1.20 3.49
CA VAL A 216 -13.58 2.65 3.76
C VAL A 216 -13.98 2.87 5.20
N THR A 217 -13.14 3.57 5.95
CA THR A 217 -13.47 4.03 7.30
C THR A 217 -14.21 5.36 7.21
N VAL A 218 -15.45 5.38 7.65
CA VAL A 218 -16.27 6.59 7.74
C VAL A 218 -16.06 7.23 9.09
N LYS A 219 -15.80 8.53 9.09
CA LYS A 219 -15.65 9.38 10.30
C LYS A 219 -16.69 10.48 10.32
N GLU A 220 -17.25 10.72 11.50
CA GLU A 220 -18.11 11.88 11.73
C GLU A 220 -17.31 13.18 11.65
N GLY A 221 -18.02 14.28 11.37
CA GLY A 221 -17.46 15.62 11.32
C GLY A 221 -16.75 15.96 10.01
N ALA A 222 -16.01 17.05 10.09
CA ALA A 222 -15.27 17.61 8.98
C ALA A 222 -13.84 17.08 8.92
N ARG A 223 -13.29 17.06 7.72
CA ARG A 223 -11.87 16.79 7.51
C ARG A 223 -11.02 17.78 8.31
N PRO A 224 -9.95 17.33 9.01
CA PRO A 224 -9.03 18.21 9.72
C PRO A 224 -8.45 19.30 8.81
N VAL A 225 -8.34 20.51 9.36
CA VAL A 225 -7.75 21.65 8.65
C VAL A 225 -6.27 21.38 8.39
N ILE A 226 -5.81 21.65 7.17
CA ILE A 226 -4.43 21.50 6.77
C ILE A 226 -3.65 22.77 7.16
N PRO A 227 -2.57 22.67 7.93
CA PRO A 227 -1.75 23.81 8.27
C PRO A 227 -1.04 24.36 7.02
N VAL A 228 -0.99 25.67 6.91
CA VAL A 228 -0.11 26.36 5.96
C VAL A 228 1.28 26.43 6.59
N ALA A 229 2.33 26.14 5.81
CA ALA A 229 3.69 26.22 6.29
C ALA A 229 4.00 27.65 6.76
N GLU A 230 4.58 27.77 7.95
CA GLU A 230 5.08 29.04 8.43
C GLU A 230 6.28 29.48 7.59
N THR A 231 6.26 30.72 7.14
CA THR A 231 7.39 31.32 6.42
C THR A 231 8.61 31.31 7.34
N GLY A 232 9.69 30.66 6.94
CA GLY A 232 10.91 30.56 7.74
C GLY A 232 10.98 29.35 8.66
N SER A 233 10.22 28.29 8.36
CA SER A 233 10.39 27.01 9.06
C SER A 233 11.86 26.64 9.17
N ILE A 234 12.36 26.47 10.40
CA ILE A 234 13.73 26.04 10.66
C ILE A 234 13.83 24.58 10.25
N MET A 235 14.78 24.26 9.37
CA MET A 235 15.08 22.89 9.03
C MET A 235 15.97 22.27 10.11
N PRO A 236 15.77 20.99 10.48
CA PRO A 236 16.66 20.35 11.42
C PRO A 236 18.09 20.33 10.89
N THR A 237 19.05 20.75 11.73
CA THR A 237 20.46 20.64 11.47
C THR A 237 21.06 19.59 12.38
N TRP A 238 22.19 18.99 11.96
CA TRP A 238 22.85 17.95 12.74
C TRP A 238 23.28 18.41 14.15
N ASP A 239 23.57 19.70 14.31
CA ASP A 239 24.06 20.30 15.53
C ASP A 239 22.93 20.79 16.47
N MET A 240 21.68 20.66 16.04
CA MET A 240 20.52 21.00 16.83
C MET A 240 20.40 20.02 18.02
N ASP A 241 19.90 20.52 19.14
CA ASP A 241 19.65 19.69 20.30
C ASP A 241 18.57 18.63 20.04
N ASP A 242 18.69 17.47 20.68
CA ASP A 242 17.85 16.30 20.41
C ASP A 242 16.37 16.55 20.70
N ALA A 243 16.02 17.36 21.70
CA ALA A 243 14.63 17.69 22.00
C ALA A 243 14.02 18.56 20.88
N ALA A 244 14.75 19.56 20.42
CA ALA A 244 14.30 20.40 19.31
C ALA A 244 14.18 19.61 18.02
N MET A 245 15.08 18.68 17.74
CA MET A 245 14.98 17.76 16.59
C MET A 245 13.74 16.88 16.70
N TRP A 246 13.48 16.34 17.89
CA TRP A 246 12.30 15.52 18.14
C TRP A 246 11.01 16.29 17.92
N ASP A 247 10.89 17.48 18.47
CA ASP A 247 9.73 18.34 18.32
C ASP A 247 9.45 18.68 16.85
N MET A 248 10.51 18.87 16.06
CA MET A 248 10.38 19.11 14.63
C MET A 248 9.90 17.84 13.90
N MET A 249 10.42 16.66 14.24
CA MET A 249 10.01 15.39 13.63
C MET A 249 8.57 15.01 13.99
N MET A 250 8.10 15.42 15.16
CA MET A 250 6.73 15.12 15.63
C MET A 250 5.68 16.08 15.14
N LYS A 251 6.04 17.13 14.40
CA LYS A 251 5.06 18.01 13.75
C LYS A 251 4.21 17.22 12.75
N PRO A 252 2.90 17.47 12.71
CA PRO A 252 2.03 16.85 11.71
C PRO A 252 2.53 17.10 10.30
N SER A 253 2.53 16.06 9.48
CA SER A 253 2.94 16.12 8.07
C SER A 253 1.72 16.14 7.16
N VAL A 254 1.80 16.86 6.04
CA VAL A 254 0.77 16.86 5.01
C VAL A 254 1.10 15.80 3.98
N VAL A 255 0.09 15.03 3.60
CA VAL A 255 0.21 13.96 2.60
C VAL A 255 -0.87 14.08 1.54
N VAL A 256 -0.63 13.50 0.37
CA VAL A 256 -1.62 13.40 -0.70
C VAL A 256 -2.68 12.36 -0.34
N ASP A 257 -3.91 12.78 -0.13
CA ASP A 257 -5.02 11.95 0.36
C ASP A 257 -5.81 11.29 -0.77
N ILE A 258 -5.14 10.44 -1.51
CA ILE A 258 -5.74 9.49 -2.47
C ILE A 258 -5.05 8.14 -2.28
N ALA A 259 -5.62 7.07 -2.87
CA ALA A 259 -4.99 5.75 -2.80
C ALA A 259 -3.57 5.77 -3.36
N ALA A 260 -2.68 4.96 -2.79
CA ALA A 260 -1.26 4.93 -3.14
C ALA A 260 -0.98 4.74 -4.64
N VAL A 261 -1.80 3.95 -5.32
CA VAL A 261 -1.72 3.69 -6.77
C VAL A 261 -2.24 4.83 -7.65
N SER A 262 -2.87 5.83 -7.06
CA SER A 262 -3.44 6.97 -7.78
C SER A 262 -2.44 8.12 -7.85
N HIS A 263 -2.62 8.98 -8.87
CA HIS A 263 -1.73 10.11 -9.11
C HIS A 263 -2.51 11.42 -9.04
N GLN A 264 -2.04 12.36 -8.23
CA GLN A 264 -2.57 13.72 -8.16
C GLN A 264 -1.77 14.63 -9.09
N LYS A 265 -2.44 15.23 -10.06
CA LYS A 265 -1.82 16.27 -10.90
C LYS A 265 -1.60 17.55 -10.10
N VAL A 266 -0.45 18.18 -10.32
CA VAL A 266 -0.11 19.51 -9.81
C VAL A 266 -0.29 20.49 -10.97
N TYR A 267 -1.01 21.59 -10.76
CA TYR A 267 -1.41 22.52 -11.79
C TYR A 267 -0.73 23.89 -11.65
N ASP A 268 -0.59 24.60 -12.76
CA ASP A 268 -0.06 25.98 -12.82
C ASP A 268 -0.99 27.04 -12.22
N LYS A 269 -2.28 26.72 -12.11
CA LYS A 269 -3.33 27.61 -11.53
C LYS A 269 -4.35 26.79 -10.73
N PRO A 270 -5.13 27.41 -9.81
CA PRO A 270 -6.11 26.72 -8.96
C PRO A 270 -7.35 26.27 -9.76
N SER A 271 -7.14 25.40 -10.73
CA SER A 271 -8.19 24.87 -11.60
C SER A 271 -7.75 23.56 -12.25
N THR A 272 -8.68 22.60 -12.38
CA THR A 272 -8.46 21.35 -13.13
C THR A 272 -8.27 21.58 -14.64
N ASN A 273 -8.61 22.77 -15.15
CA ASN A 273 -8.34 23.20 -16.52
C ASN A 273 -6.94 23.86 -16.66
N GLY A 274 -6.16 23.94 -15.58
CA GLY A 274 -4.77 24.38 -15.61
C GLY A 274 -3.88 23.39 -16.35
N LYS A 275 -2.70 23.88 -16.76
CA LYS A 275 -1.66 23.00 -17.30
C LYS A 275 -1.12 22.13 -16.17
N ALA A 276 -1.06 20.82 -16.39
CA ALA A 276 -0.39 19.92 -15.45
C ALA A 276 1.13 20.14 -15.54
N LEU A 277 1.74 20.48 -14.40
CA LEU A 277 3.18 20.67 -14.23
C LEU A 277 3.89 19.37 -13.93
N GLY A 278 3.21 18.43 -13.28
CA GLY A 278 3.68 17.10 -12.89
C GLY A 278 2.65 16.35 -12.07
N THR A 279 3.09 15.26 -11.47
CA THR A 279 2.23 14.37 -10.68
C THR A 279 2.87 13.97 -9.36
N LEU A 280 2.03 13.76 -8.34
CA LEU A 280 2.38 13.18 -7.06
C LEU A 280 1.64 11.87 -6.89
N HIS A 281 2.27 10.85 -6.35
CA HIS A 281 1.60 9.62 -5.97
C HIS A 281 0.65 9.84 -4.79
N GLY A 282 -0.38 9.02 -4.70
CA GLY A 282 -1.20 8.93 -3.52
C GLY A 282 -0.35 8.58 -2.30
N GLN A 283 -0.73 9.07 -1.15
CA GLN A 283 -0.01 8.94 0.12
C GLN A 283 1.43 9.53 0.14
N SER A 284 1.84 10.27 -0.92
CA SER A 284 3.11 11.00 -0.89
C SER A 284 3.13 11.98 0.28
N GLN A 285 4.23 11.95 1.05
CA GLN A 285 4.45 12.74 2.26
C GLN A 285 5.36 13.94 2.01
N GLY A 286 5.47 14.81 3.01
CA GLY A 286 6.36 15.97 2.94
C GLY A 286 5.85 17.03 1.97
N ILE A 287 4.54 17.19 1.88
CA ILE A 287 3.91 18.28 1.12
C ILE A 287 4.00 19.55 1.93
N GLU A 288 4.66 20.55 1.40
CA GLU A 288 4.70 21.90 1.96
C GLU A 288 3.52 22.70 1.42
N VAL A 289 2.57 23.10 2.27
CA VAL A 289 1.44 23.94 1.87
C VAL A 289 1.82 25.39 2.11
N MET A 290 2.06 26.16 1.05
CA MET A 290 2.53 27.54 1.11
C MET A 290 1.39 28.56 1.09
N LYS A 291 0.27 28.22 0.43
CA LYS A 291 -0.89 29.12 0.28
C LYS A 291 -2.17 28.30 0.09
N VAL A 292 -3.28 28.81 0.58
CA VAL A 292 -4.62 28.25 0.36
C VAL A 292 -5.53 29.30 -0.24
N GLU A 293 -6.27 28.95 -1.31
CA GLU A 293 -7.17 29.87 -2.00
C GLU A 293 -8.28 29.07 -2.70
N GLY A 294 -9.55 29.43 -2.50
CA GLY A 294 -10.70 28.90 -3.22
C GLY A 294 -10.84 27.38 -3.23
N GLY A 295 -10.46 26.71 -2.14
CA GLY A 295 -10.47 25.23 -2.05
C GLY A 295 -9.27 24.55 -2.74
N TRP A 296 -8.23 25.32 -3.06
CA TRP A 296 -6.96 24.87 -3.61
C TRP A 296 -5.81 25.22 -2.68
N ALA A 297 -4.75 24.40 -2.70
CA ALA A 297 -3.49 24.64 -2.04
C ALA A 297 -2.38 24.83 -3.05
N TYR A 298 -1.59 25.89 -2.90
CA TYR A 298 -0.29 26.02 -3.57
C TYR A 298 0.73 25.29 -2.73
N ILE A 299 1.34 24.28 -3.30
CA ILE A 299 2.22 23.35 -2.60
C ILE A 299 3.61 23.29 -3.22
N GLY A 300 4.58 22.87 -2.38
CA GLY A 300 5.87 22.38 -2.83
C GLY A 300 6.03 20.91 -2.44
N ALA A 301 6.53 20.09 -3.36
CA ALA A 301 6.67 18.66 -3.15
C ALA A 301 7.72 18.04 -4.08
N TRP A 302 8.19 16.84 -3.74
CA TRP A 302 9.06 16.05 -4.60
C TRP A 302 8.23 15.10 -5.46
N GLN A 303 8.47 15.13 -6.77
CA GLN A 303 7.85 14.21 -7.70
C GLN A 303 8.46 12.82 -7.56
N HIS A 304 7.62 11.80 -7.63
CA HIS A 304 8.07 10.42 -7.53
C HIS A 304 8.87 9.97 -8.75
N GLU A 305 8.34 10.20 -9.95
CA GLU A 305 8.93 9.66 -11.19
C GLU A 305 10.20 10.39 -11.63
N SER A 306 10.21 11.72 -11.55
CA SER A 306 11.32 12.54 -11.99
C SER A 306 12.35 12.83 -10.90
N GLY A 307 11.99 12.62 -9.63
CA GLY A 307 12.80 13.02 -8.49
C GLY A 307 13.01 14.54 -8.36
N GLY A 308 12.30 15.34 -9.19
CA GLY A 308 12.38 16.79 -9.19
C GLY A 308 11.43 17.43 -8.17
N TYR A 309 11.83 18.58 -7.62
CA TYR A 309 10.93 19.40 -6.81
C TYR A 309 9.96 20.16 -7.71
N ILE A 310 8.69 20.18 -7.32
CA ILE A 310 7.62 20.82 -8.07
C ILE A 310 6.83 21.75 -7.15
N GLU A 311 6.46 22.92 -7.67
CA GLU A 311 5.54 23.84 -7.01
C GLU A 311 4.31 24.05 -7.89
N GLY A 312 3.13 24.14 -7.27
CA GLY A 312 1.90 24.38 -8.00
C GLY A 312 0.65 24.06 -7.17
N TRP A 313 -0.49 24.04 -7.83
CA TRP A 313 -1.78 23.96 -7.22
C TRP A 313 -2.35 22.53 -7.22
N VAL A 314 -2.89 22.13 -6.06
CA VAL A 314 -3.66 20.89 -5.91
C VAL A 314 -4.97 21.18 -5.17
N PRO A 315 -6.06 20.43 -5.42
CA PRO A 315 -7.28 20.60 -4.65
C PRO A 315 -7.06 20.27 -3.17
N MET A 316 -7.50 21.14 -2.25
CA MET A 316 -7.39 20.92 -0.80
C MET A 316 -7.94 19.58 -0.34
N LYS A 317 -9.05 19.13 -0.92
CA LYS A 317 -9.66 17.82 -0.63
C LYS A 317 -8.79 16.60 -0.99
N ARG A 318 -7.63 16.83 -1.63
CA ARG A 318 -6.63 15.83 -1.96
C ARG A 318 -5.47 15.77 -0.99
N LEU A 319 -5.55 16.55 0.07
CA LEU A 319 -4.53 16.61 1.11
C LEU A 319 -5.15 16.24 2.46
N LYS A 320 -4.35 15.62 3.31
CA LYS A 320 -4.69 15.41 4.73
C LYS A 320 -3.46 15.59 5.59
N THR A 321 -3.69 15.81 6.87
CA THR A 321 -2.63 15.82 7.89
C THR A 321 -2.52 14.44 8.50
N VAL A 322 -1.30 13.97 8.69
CA VAL A 322 -0.98 12.75 9.44
C VAL A 322 -0.07 13.09 10.61
N THR A 323 -0.35 12.48 11.75
CA THR A 323 0.49 12.59 12.94
C THR A 323 1.59 11.55 12.87
N PRO A 324 2.87 11.92 13.06
CA PRO A 324 3.97 10.96 13.11
C PRO A 324 3.81 9.95 14.25
N ASN A 325 4.49 8.83 14.13
CA ASN A 325 4.63 7.87 15.22
C ASN A 325 5.45 8.52 16.35
N SER A 326 4.93 8.49 17.57
CA SER A 326 5.56 9.11 18.74
C SER A 326 6.62 8.23 19.42
N ASP A 327 6.83 7.00 18.98
CA ASP A 327 7.82 6.11 19.56
C ASP A 327 9.19 6.27 18.91
N PHE A 328 9.26 6.36 17.58
CA PHE A 328 10.52 6.40 16.86
C PHE A 328 10.61 7.57 15.88
N GLY A 329 11.82 8.11 15.74
CA GLY A 329 12.17 9.09 14.72
C GLY A 329 13.56 8.81 14.14
N LEU A 330 13.74 9.09 12.86
CA LEU A 330 15.00 8.96 12.16
C LEU A 330 15.38 10.29 11.51
N LEU A 331 16.56 10.81 11.83
CA LEU A 331 17.15 11.97 11.15
C LEU A 331 18.31 11.50 10.29
N VAL A 332 18.19 11.66 8.97
CA VAL A 332 19.20 11.25 8.00
C VAL A 332 19.89 12.48 7.42
N ASP A 333 21.19 12.59 7.63
CA ASP A 333 22.04 13.56 6.96
C ASP A 333 22.72 12.90 5.75
N LYS A 334 22.23 13.23 4.56
CA LYS A 334 22.77 12.70 3.30
C LYS A 334 24.15 13.26 2.98
N GLN A 335 24.50 14.42 3.48
CA GLN A 335 25.78 15.07 3.22
C GLN A 335 26.92 14.37 3.98
N THR A 336 26.68 14.07 5.25
CA THR A 336 27.68 13.40 6.11
C THR A 336 27.50 11.90 6.16
N GLN A 337 26.48 11.36 5.49
CA GLN A 337 26.13 9.92 5.47
C GLN A 337 25.95 9.35 6.90
N ARG A 338 25.21 10.08 7.72
CA ARG A 338 24.94 9.71 9.11
C ARG A 338 23.45 9.69 9.38
N MET A 339 23.03 8.87 10.35
CA MET A 339 21.64 8.76 10.79
C MET A 339 21.58 8.77 12.31
N LYS A 340 20.78 9.66 12.89
CA LYS A 340 20.36 9.59 14.30
C LYS A 340 19.07 8.79 14.41
N VAL A 341 19.00 7.90 15.36
CA VAL A 341 17.80 7.13 15.73
C VAL A 341 17.29 7.65 17.05
N PHE A 342 16.03 8.07 17.07
CA PHE A 342 15.36 8.56 18.26
C PHE A 342 14.34 7.56 18.75
N TYR A 343 14.22 7.44 20.04
CA TYR A 343 13.17 6.71 20.73
C TYR A 343 12.56 7.62 21.81
N ARG A 344 11.29 7.97 21.65
CA ARG A 344 10.52 8.82 22.59
C ARG A 344 11.29 10.07 23.01
N GLY A 345 11.80 10.81 22.06
CA GLY A 345 12.48 12.08 22.26
C GLY A 345 13.98 12.01 22.58
N LYS A 346 14.56 10.82 22.71
CA LYS A 346 15.99 10.66 23.00
C LYS A 346 16.72 10.04 21.83
N CYS A 347 17.84 10.61 21.41
CA CYS A 347 18.74 9.97 20.47
C CYS A 347 19.39 8.75 21.16
N ILE A 348 19.07 7.55 20.68
CA ILE A 348 19.57 6.29 21.26
C ILE A 348 20.82 5.78 20.55
N THR A 349 21.04 6.17 19.31
CA THR A 349 22.23 5.83 18.55
C THR A 349 22.42 6.72 17.33
N THR A 350 23.69 6.81 16.89
CA THR A 350 24.07 7.44 15.62
C THR A 350 24.78 6.40 14.78
N LEU A 351 24.35 6.22 13.55
CA LEU A 351 24.86 5.23 12.61
C LEU A 351 25.55 5.94 11.42
N THR A 352 26.59 5.32 10.89
CA THR A 352 27.10 5.64 9.56
C THR A 352 26.27 4.85 8.54
N ILE A 353 25.76 5.50 7.53
CA ILE A 353 24.86 4.93 6.53
C ILE A 353 25.39 5.20 5.12
N SER A 354 24.79 4.57 4.13
CA SER A 354 24.97 4.90 2.72
C SER A 354 23.63 5.23 2.10
N THR A 355 23.46 6.45 1.61
CA THR A 355 22.24 6.91 0.95
C THR A 355 22.31 6.83 -0.57
N GLY A 356 23.31 6.12 -1.12
CA GLY A 356 23.55 5.98 -2.55
C GLY A 356 24.46 7.06 -3.12
N LEU A 357 24.91 6.87 -4.35
CA LEU A 357 25.83 7.79 -5.04
C LEU A 357 25.06 8.99 -5.60
N ALA A 358 25.64 10.19 -5.46
CA ALA A 358 25.16 11.39 -6.12
C ALA A 358 25.04 11.15 -7.65
N GLY A 359 23.90 11.51 -8.23
CA GLY A 359 23.64 11.35 -9.67
C GLY A 359 23.12 9.98 -10.12
N LYS A 360 23.02 9.00 -9.22
CA LYS A 360 22.36 7.71 -9.49
C LYS A 360 21.18 7.53 -8.54
N ASN A 361 20.22 8.43 -8.61
CA ASN A 361 18.93 8.28 -7.89
C ASN A 361 18.15 7.10 -8.51
N ARG A 362 18.46 5.88 -8.09
CA ARG A 362 17.44 4.83 -8.06
C ARG A 362 16.52 5.18 -6.89
N LEU A 363 15.32 5.57 -7.19
CA LEU A 363 14.23 5.62 -6.22
C LEU A 363 14.19 4.27 -5.48
N ILE A 364 14.65 4.29 -4.23
CA ILE A 364 14.28 3.21 -3.31
C ILE A 364 12.79 3.39 -3.12
N ARG A 365 11.99 2.44 -3.60
CA ARG A 365 10.57 2.35 -3.24
C ARG A 365 10.54 2.10 -1.73
N GLU A 366 10.27 3.15 -0.98
CA GLU A 366 9.98 3.02 0.43
C GLU A 366 8.54 2.52 0.54
N THR A 367 8.39 1.24 0.80
CA THR A 367 7.13 0.67 1.28
C THR A 367 6.97 1.15 2.72
N ALA A 368 6.24 2.24 2.91
CA ALA A 368 5.90 2.74 4.23
C ALA A 368 4.80 1.86 4.85
N ALA A 369 5.19 0.70 5.37
CA ALA A 369 4.41 0.01 6.37
C ALA A 369 4.79 0.59 7.75
N GLY A 370 4.04 1.59 8.20
CA GLY A 370 4.21 2.21 9.51
C GLY A 370 4.60 3.68 9.39
N GLY A 371 3.66 4.57 9.79
CA GLY A 371 3.77 6.01 9.65
C GLY A 371 5.05 6.61 10.25
N GLY A 372 6.04 6.83 9.42
CA GLY A 372 7.22 7.62 9.70
C GLY A 372 7.14 8.93 8.90
N ALA A 373 7.41 10.06 9.54
CA ALA A 373 7.56 11.32 8.84
C ALA A 373 8.96 11.41 8.23
N PHE A 374 9.03 11.61 6.92
CA PHE A 374 10.29 11.88 6.24
C PHE A 374 10.40 13.37 5.93
N PHE A 375 11.44 14.02 6.43
CA PHE A 375 11.78 15.38 6.05
C PHE A 375 12.82 15.34 4.93
N CYS A 376 12.45 15.74 3.73
CA CYS A 376 13.41 16.00 2.65
C CYS A 376 13.81 17.47 2.67
N ALA A 377 15.07 17.77 3.02
CA ALA A 377 15.58 19.13 2.97
C ALA A 377 15.71 19.61 1.51
N ARG A 378 15.28 20.86 1.22
CA ARG A 378 15.58 21.55 -0.02
C ARG A 378 17.11 21.61 -0.23
N PRO A 379 17.65 21.30 -1.42
CA PRO A 379 19.01 21.70 -1.72
C PRO A 379 19.07 23.22 -1.70
N ARG A 380 19.98 23.78 -0.90
CA ARG A 380 20.29 25.24 -0.98
C ARG A 380 20.83 25.51 -2.40
N ARG A 381 20.23 26.42 -3.12
CA ARG A 381 20.82 27.07 -4.29
C ARG A 381 21.96 27.96 -3.87
#